data_48a10ac9ea64b2d49a559bc5fb2af409
#
_entry.id   48a10ac9ea64b2d49a559bc5fb2af409
#
_cell.length_a   1.000
_cell.length_b   1.000
_cell.length_c   1.000
_cell.angle_alpha   90.00
_cell.angle_beta   90.00
_cell.angle_gamma   90.00
#
_symmetry.space_group_name_H-M   'P 1'
#
loop_
_entity.id
_entity.type
_entity.pdbx_description
1 polymer ?
#
loop_
_entity_poly.entity_id
_entity_poly.type
_entity_poly.pdbx_seq_one_letter_code
_entity_poly.pdbx_strand_id
1 'polypeptide(L)'
;DVASSFINTFWNTYGFFILYARLDDVDLSNDVPVADRPEIDRWALARAHETISVVTEALDNFDAKAAGEAIESFVDQLSNWYVRRNRRRFWKSTDPADKHMAYLTLYQCLDVAHKLMAPFVPFLAENVYQNLVRNVHADAPESVHMAKWPVADAKWKNDDLRRDVDVVQKVVGLGRAARGQSGVRTRQPLSRLLVRAPDDMANKALSEHREQILEELNVKEIEFIARDAGLVSYRIKPNLPVLGRRYGKLIPLIRKALDEADGAAIAGAVARDEAFELAVGDEMLELTGSDVLIETSSAEGYACAEDAGYLAALDTSMTEALEEEGIAREVVRSVQDARKQAGLDVSDRIVLGISGSSAVESAVATHRDYLQNETLAVEWLVGPDNSLYRDERTLGELQWTIEFAKAT
;
A
#
# COMPACT_ATOMS: atom_id res chain seq x y z
N ASP A 1 -13.75 5.90 -14.24
CA ASP A 1 -13.97 7.20 -13.64
C ASP A 1 -12.84 7.61 -12.70
N VAL A 2 -11.68 7.96 -13.29
CA VAL A 2 -10.46 8.36 -12.60
C VAL A 2 -10.72 9.61 -11.72
N ALA A 3 -11.39 10.62 -12.25
CA ALA A 3 -11.69 11.85 -11.52
C ALA A 3 -12.53 11.61 -10.24
N SER A 4 -13.51 10.70 -10.28
CA SER A 4 -14.31 10.34 -9.11
C SER A 4 -13.47 9.62 -8.04
N SER A 5 -12.58 8.72 -8.45
CA SER A 5 -11.67 8.01 -7.54
C SER A 5 -10.70 8.98 -6.84
N PHE A 6 -10.08 9.87 -7.59
CA PHE A 6 -9.16 10.88 -7.08
C PHE A 6 -9.83 11.82 -6.06
N ILE A 7 -10.99 12.40 -6.42
CA ILE A 7 -11.73 13.30 -5.54
C ILE A 7 -12.13 12.61 -4.24
N ASN A 8 -12.62 11.36 -4.33
CA ASN A 8 -12.99 10.58 -3.15
C ASN A 8 -11.77 10.27 -2.26
N THR A 9 -10.61 9.92 -2.85
CA THR A 9 -9.37 9.67 -2.10
C THR A 9 -8.92 10.91 -1.35
N PHE A 10 -8.89 12.06 -2.01
CA PHE A 10 -8.54 13.33 -1.37
C PHE A 10 -9.53 13.70 -0.27
N TRP A 11 -10.84 13.62 -0.56
CA TRP A 11 -11.89 13.95 0.41
C TRP A 11 -11.86 13.06 1.65
N ASN A 12 -11.63 11.78 1.47
CA ASN A 12 -11.50 10.83 2.58
C ASN A 12 -10.25 11.11 3.44
N THR A 13 -9.13 11.47 2.81
CA THR A 13 -7.90 11.85 3.51
C THR A 13 -8.09 13.15 4.32
N TYR A 14 -8.70 14.14 3.72
CA TYR A 14 -9.08 15.39 4.38
C TYR A 14 -10.08 15.14 5.51
N GLY A 15 -11.14 14.38 5.27
CA GLY A 15 -12.15 14.03 6.27
C GLY A 15 -11.57 13.28 7.46
N PHE A 16 -10.62 12.36 7.21
CA PHE A 16 -9.86 11.70 8.25
C PHE A 16 -9.11 12.70 9.14
N PHE A 17 -8.38 13.64 8.53
CA PHE A 17 -7.66 14.67 9.27
C PHE A 17 -8.61 15.49 10.15
N ILE A 18 -9.69 16.04 9.57
CA ILE A 18 -10.65 16.89 10.29
C ILE A 18 -11.32 16.15 11.46
N LEU A 19 -11.69 14.89 11.24
CA LEU A 19 -12.33 14.08 12.28
C LEU A 19 -11.43 13.96 13.51
N TYR A 20 -10.19 13.52 13.32
CA TYR A 20 -9.29 13.26 14.42
C TYR A 20 -8.71 14.56 15.03
N ALA A 21 -8.43 15.57 14.23
CA ALA A 21 -7.96 16.87 14.72
C ALA A 21 -8.99 17.56 15.64
N ARG A 22 -10.28 17.39 15.34
CA ARG A 22 -11.37 17.89 16.22
C ARG A 22 -11.53 17.08 17.50
N LEU A 23 -11.38 15.75 17.42
CA LEU A 23 -11.49 14.88 18.60
C LEU A 23 -10.35 15.14 19.60
N ASP A 24 -9.17 15.47 19.12
CA ASP A 24 -7.98 15.69 19.94
C ASP A 24 -7.74 17.17 20.26
N ASP A 25 -8.57 18.08 19.77
CA ASP A 25 -8.42 19.55 19.92
C ASP A 25 -7.00 20.02 19.60
N VAL A 26 -6.52 19.66 18.40
CA VAL A 26 -5.11 19.82 18.02
C VAL A 26 -4.74 21.28 17.79
N ASP A 27 -3.73 21.77 18.51
CA ASP A 27 -3.10 23.06 18.27
C ASP A 27 -1.96 22.93 17.23
N LEU A 28 -2.12 23.53 16.07
CA LEU A 28 -1.14 23.53 14.97
C LEU A 28 -0.20 24.74 15.00
N SER A 29 -0.27 25.60 16.03
CA SER A 29 0.55 26.82 16.13
C SER A 29 2.04 26.53 16.40
N ASN A 30 2.34 25.38 16.99
CA ASN A 30 3.71 24.98 17.35
C ASN A 30 4.32 24.13 16.24
N ASP A 31 5.23 24.70 15.45
CA ASP A 31 5.97 23.95 14.43
C ASP A 31 7.08 23.08 15.05
N VAL A 32 7.30 21.91 14.45
CA VAL A 32 8.39 21.01 14.79
C VAL A 32 9.33 20.93 13.58
N PRO A 33 10.65 21.18 13.76
CA PRO A 33 11.60 21.10 12.66
C PRO A 33 11.52 19.75 11.94
N VAL A 34 11.60 19.77 10.61
CA VAL A 34 11.46 18.54 9.80
C VAL A 34 12.49 17.47 10.17
N ALA A 35 13.71 17.90 10.53
CA ALA A 35 14.79 16.99 10.94
C ALA A 35 14.46 16.17 12.20
N ASP A 36 13.61 16.71 13.08
CA ASP A 36 13.24 16.10 14.35
C ASP A 36 12.00 15.18 14.23
N ARG A 37 11.37 15.16 13.05
CA ARG A 37 10.19 14.32 12.79
C ARG A 37 10.57 12.89 12.42
N PRO A 38 9.70 11.92 12.68
CA PRO A 38 9.84 10.54 12.20
C PRO A 38 10.11 10.48 10.70
N GLU A 39 10.78 9.42 10.27
CA GLU A 39 11.15 9.21 8.86
C GLU A 39 9.98 9.29 7.90
N ILE A 40 8.85 8.67 8.25
CA ILE A 40 7.66 8.68 7.41
C ILE A 40 7.06 10.09 7.24
N ASP A 41 7.18 10.97 8.24
CA ASP A 41 6.77 12.36 8.17
C ASP A 41 7.70 13.15 7.25
N ARG A 42 9.02 12.94 7.38
CA ARG A 42 10.03 13.53 6.50
C ARG A 42 9.85 13.11 5.05
N TRP A 43 9.51 11.83 4.83
CA TRP A 43 9.18 11.32 3.50
C TRP A 43 7.94 12.02 2.90
N ALA A 44 6.86 12.16 3.66
CA ALA A 44 5.63 12.81 3.16
C ALA A 44 5.89 14.27 2.75
N LEU A 45 6.70 15.01 3.54
CA LEU A 45 7.10 16.37 3.21
C LEU A 45 8.05 16.43 1.99
N ALA A 46 8.95 15.45 1.84
CA ALA A 46 9.81 15.35 0.67
C ALA A 46 8.99 15.10 -0.62
N ARG A 47 7.93 14.28 -0.52
CA ARG A 47 6.96 14.10 -1.61
C ARG A 47 6.20 15.38 -1.94
N ALA A 48 5.74 16.11 -0.92
CA ALA A 48 5.09 17.41 -1.12
C ALA A 48 6.03 18.41 -1.83
N HIS A 49 7.30 18.48 -1.41
CA HIS A 49 8.33 19.30 -2.04
C HIS A 49 8.50 18.97 -3.52
N GLU A 50 8.67 17.69 -3.86
CA GLU A 50 8.80 17.25 -5.26
C GLU A 50 7.55 17.60 -6.07
N THR A 51 6.38 17.30 -5.52
CA THR A 51 5.10 17.56 -6.21
C THR A 51 4.92 19.04 -6.52
N ILE A 52 5.25 19.94 -5.58
CA ILE A 52 5.23 21.39 -5.85
C ILE A 52 6.13 21.72 -7.05
N SER A 53 7.34 21.18 -7.06
CA SER A 53 8.33 21.47 -8.13
C SER A 53 7.84 20.96 -9.48
N VAL A 54 7.39 19.69 -9.54
CA VAL A 54 6.91 19.06 -10.78
C VAL A 54 5.66 19.73 -11.31
N VAL A 55 4.69 20.03 -10.45
CA VAL A 55 3.43 20.68 -10.86
C VAL A 55 3.68 22.10 -11.33
N THR A 56 4.57 22.85 -10.67
CA THR A 56 4.93 24.22 -11.08
C THR A 56 5.59 24.20 -12.45
N GLU A 57 6.59 23.34 -12.67
CA GLU A 57 7.26 23.21 -13.96
C GLU A 57 6.30 22.77 -15.08
N ALA A 58 5.44 21.80 -14.81
CA ALA A 58 4.46 21.35 -15.80
C ALA A 58 3.47 22.46 -16.20
N LEU A 59 2.96 23.22 -15.24
CA LEU A 59 2.04 24.32 -15.52
C LEU A 59 2.72 25.49 -16.23
N ASP A 60 3.97 25.81 -15.91
CA ASP A 60 4.78 26.81 -16.60
C ASP A 60 5.03 26.42 -18.08
N ASN A 61 5.07 25.12 -18.38
CA ASN A 61 5.15 24.56 -19.72
C ASN A 61 3.78 24.27 -20.36
N PHE A 62 2.67 24.70 -19.75
CA PHE A 62 1.29 24.45 -20.21
C PHE A 62 0.92 22.96 -20.30
N ASP A 63 1.61 22.08 -19.58
CA ASP A 63 1.29 20.66 -19.48
C ASP A 63 0.37 20.35 -18.26
N ALA A 64 -0.90 20.67 -18.45
CA ALA A 64 -1.91 20.41 -17.42
C ALA A 64 -2.09 18.91 -17.12
N LYS A 65 -1.77 18.02 -18.09
CA LYS A 65 -1.87 16.57 -17.90
C LYS A 65 -0.80 16.09 -16.92
N ALA A 66 0.46 16.41 -17.16
CA ALA A 66 1.56 16.04 -16.28
C ALA A 66 1.36 16.62 -14.86
N ALA A 67 0.88 17.87 -14.77
CA ALA A 67 0.55 18.48 -13.48
C ALA A 67 -0.56 17.71 -12.75
N GLY A 68 -1.64 17.33 -13.44
CA GLY A 68 -2.74 16.54 -12.87
C GLY A 68 -2.29 15.16 -12.39
N GLU A 69 -1.50 14.45 -13.18
CA GLU A 69 -0.93 13.13 -12.85
C GLU A 69 -0.02 13.20 -11.62
N ALA A 70 0.79 14.26 -11.48
CA ALA A 70 1.64 14.46 -10.31
C ALA A 70 0.82 14.71 -9.03
N ILE A 71 -0.25 15.50 -9.12
CA ILE A 71 -1.17 15.76 -7.99
C ILE A 71 -1.90 14.46 -7.60
N GLU A 72 -2.41 13.70 -8.57
CA GLU A 72 -3.08 12.42 -8.33
C GLU A 72 -2.16 11.43 -7.61
N SER A 73 -0.93 11.28 -8.10
CA SER A 73 0.10 10.43 -7.49
C SER A 73 0.40 10.84 -6.04
N PHE A 74 0.53 12.14 -5.78
CA PHE A 74 0.78 12.65 -4.43
C PHE A 74 -0.38 12.35 -3.46
N VAL A 75 -1.60 12.60 -3.88
CA VAL A 75 -2.80 12.34 -3.07
C VAL A 75 -2.98 10.85 -2.80
N ASP A 76 -2.73 10.00 -3.80
CA ASP A 76 -2.75 8.54 -3.62
C ASP A 76 -1.72 8.08 -2.59
N GLN A 77 -0.48 8.54 -2.70
CA GLN A 77 0.57 8.20 -1.74
C GLN A 77 0.29 8.75 -0.34
N LEU A 78 -0.25 9.96 -0.25
CA LEU A 78 -0.65 10.54 1.04
C LEU A 78 -1.72 9.70 1.73
N SER A 79 -2.72 9.22 0.99
CA SER A 79 -3.80 8.38 1.50
C SER A 79 -3.34 6.95 1.77
N ASN A 80 -2.83 6.28 0.72
CA ASN A 80 -2.60 4.84 0.70
C ASN A 80 -1.25 4.41 1.29
N TRP A 81 -0.33 5.35 1.52
CA TRP A 81 0.93 5.08 2.18
C TRP A 81 1.04 5.82 3.51
N TYR A 82 1.00 7.16 3.52
CA TYR A 82 1.18 7.93 4.73
C TYR A 82 0.05 7.72 5.76
N VAL A 83 -1.19 8.07 5.41
CA VAL A 83 -2.32 8.00 6.35
C VAL A 83 -2.58 6.56 6.80
N ARG A 84 -2.60 5.60 5.87
CA ARG A 84 -2.87 4.20 6.19
C ARG A 84 -1.87 3.63 7.19
N ARG A 85 -0.58 3.92 7.04
CA ARG A 85 0.48 3.45 7.94
C ARG A 85 0.48 4.16 9.29
N ASN A 86 0.09 5.42 9.30
CA ASN A 86 0.08 6.25 10.50
C ASN A 86 -1.24 6.26 11.26
N ARG A 87 -2.26 5.49 10.83
CA ARG A 87 -3.59 5.52 11.47
C ARG A 87 -3.52 5.39 12.98
N ARG A 88 -2.68 4.48 13.49
CA ARG A 88 -2.51 4.25 14.92
C ARG A 88 -1.97 5.48 15.66
N ARG A 89 -1.13 6.31 15.04
CA ARG A 89 -0.62 7.55 15.63
C ARG A 89 -1.73 8.56 15.90
N PHE A 90 -2.78 8.58 15.08
CA PHE A 90 -3.91 9.50 15.25
C PHE A 90 -4.90 9.04 16.31
N TRP A 91 -5.20 7.77 16.43
CA TRP A 91 -6.27 7.31 17.32
C TRP A 91 -5.81 6.49 18.54
N LYS A 92 -4.61 5.95 18.54
CA LYS A 92 -4.12 5.02 19.58
C LYS A 92 -2.81 5.48 20.26
N SER A 93 -2.11 6.47 19.72
CA SER A 93 -0.84 6.91 20.29
C SER A 93 -1.06 7.54 21.67
N THR A 94 -0.25 7.11 22.64
CA THR A 94 -0.14 7.69 23.97
C THR A 94 0.99 8.71 24.08
N ASP A 95 1.78 8.88 23.00
CA ASP A 95 2.83 9.90 22.90
C ASP A 95 2.27 11.15 22.23
N PRO A 96 2.04 12.24 23.00
CA PRO A 96 1.48 13.48 22.47
C PRO A 96 2.42 14.15 21.44
N ALA A 97 3.74 14.02 21.58
CA ALA A 97 4.71 14.64 20.69
C ALA A 97 4.70 13.95 19.31
N ASP A 98 4.72 12.62 19.28
CA ASP A 98 4.61 11.84 18.04
C ASP A 98 3.27 12.10 17.34
N LYS A 99 2.18 12.15 18.10
CA LYS A 99 0.84 12.45 17.60
C LYS A 99 0.76 13.84 16.99
N HIS A 100 1.33 14.85 17.67
CA HIS A 100 1.41 16.22 17.17
C HIS A 100 2.16 16.31 15.85
N MET A 101 3.33 15.66 15.72
CA MET A 101 4.10 15.63 14.49
C MET A 101 3.33 15.01 13.33
N ALA A 102 2.53 13.95 13.58
CA ALA A 102 1.68 13.35 12.56
C ALA A 102 0.60 14.32 12.06
N TYR A 103 -0.09 15.03 12.98
CA TYR A 103 -1.08 16.06 12.61
C TYR A 103 -0.46 17.19 11.81
N LEU A 104 0.65 17.72 12.28
CA LEU A 104 1.35 18.83 11.64
C LEU A 104 1.78 18.46 10.21
N THR A 105 2.33 17.28 10.04
CA THR A 105 2.75 16.77 8.73
C THR A 105 1.58 16.58 7.78
N LEU A 106 0.50 15.92 8.24
CA LEU A 106 -0.68 15.72 7.40
C LEU A 106 -1.36 17.05 7.04
N TYR A 107 -1.43 18.00 7.98
CA TYR A 107 -1.91 19.36 7.72
C TYR A 107 -1.12 20.04 6.61
N GLN A 108 0.22 20.03 6.69
CA GLN A 108 1.09 20.64 5.70
C GLN A 108 0.96 19.99 4.33
N CYS A 109 0.85 18.65 4.27
CA CYS A 109 0.60 17.94 3.01
C CYS A 109 -0.77 18.26 2.39
N LEU A 110 -1.81 18.38 3.21
CA LEU A 110 -3.16 18.77 2.75
C LEU A 110 -3.20 20.25 2.32
N ASP A 111 -2.47 21.14 3.00
CA ASP A 111 -2.34 22.55 2.61
C ASP A 111 -1.67 22.70 1.24
N VAL A 112 -0.65 21.89 0.97
CA VAL A 112 -0.03 21.83 -0.37
C VAL A 112 -1.02 21.26 -1.40
N ALA A 113 -1.63 20.13 -1.10
CA ALA A 113 -2.49 19.42 -2.06
C ALA A 113 -3.64 20.30 -2.57
N HIS A 114 -4.44 20.91 -1.65
CA HIS A 114 -5.60 21.72 -2.08
C HIS A 114 -5.20 22.99 -2.84
N LYS A 115 -4.05 23.60 -2.53
CA LYS A 115 -3.53 24.75 -3.29
C LYS A 115 -3.12 24.34 -4.71
N LEU A 116 -2.40 23.22 -4.86
CA LEU A 116 -2.04 22.69 -6.18
C LEU A 116 -3.27 22.27 -7.00
N MET A 117 -4.33 21.80 -6.35
CA MET A 117 -5.59 21.40 -6.97
C MET A 117 -6.47 22.61 -7.40
N ALA A 118 -6.24 23.81 -6.86
CA ALA A 118 -7.10 24.96 -7.08
C ALA A 118 -7.35 25.31 -8.56
N PRO A 119 -6.38 25.23 -9.48
CA PRO A 119 -6.61 25.45 -10.91
C PRO A 119 -7.48 24.37 -11.57
N PHE A 120 -7.54 23.16 -11.04
CA PHE A 120 -8.23 22.01 -11.63
C PHE A 120 -9.63 21.80 -11.05
N VAL A 121 -9.77 21.93 -9.75
CA VAL A 121 -11.02 21.70 -9.01
C VAL A 121 -11.31 22.86 -8.04
N PRO A 122 -11.58 24.08 -8.56
CA PRO A 122 -11.59 25.32 -7.80
C PRO A 122 -12.58 25.32 -6.62
N PHE A 123 -13.76 24.75 -6.80
CA PHE A 123 -14.79 24.73 -5.75
C PHE A 123 -14.43 23.78 -4.59
N LEU A 124 -13.85 22.63 -4.91
CA LEU A 124 -13.39 21.70 -3.88
C LEU A 124 -12.23 22.29 -3.10
N ALA A 125 -11.24 22.84 -3.81
CA ALA A 125 -10.07 23.47 -3.21
C ALA A 125 -10.48 24.63 -2.28
N GLU A 126 -11.45 25.47 -2.70
CA GLU A 126 -11.98 26.56 -1.89
C GLU A 126 -12.69 26.04 -0.63
N ASN A 127 -13.52 25.02 -0.76
CA ASN A 127 -14.22 24.44 0.39
C ASN A 127 -13.23 23.92 1.44
N VAL A 128 -12.21 23.21 1.00
CA VAL A 128 -11.14 22.71 1.88
C VAL A 128 -10.36 23.86 2.51
N TYR A 129 -10.01 24.89 1.74
CA TYR A 129 -9.28 26.05 2.22
C TYR A 129 -10.02 26.79 3.34
N GLN A 130 -11.33 27.04 3.16
CA GLN A 130 -12.13 27.70 4.18
C GLN A 130 -12.13 26.93 5.50
N ASN A 131 -12.19 25.61 5.46
CA ASN A 131 -12.23 24.76 6.65
C ASN A 131 -10.85 24.48 7.24
N LEU A 132 -9.84 24.21 6.40
CA LEU A 132 -8.52 23.79 6.83
C LEU A 132 -7.63 24.99 7.23
N VAL A 133 -7.70 26.08 6.48
CA VAL A 133 -6.80 27.24 6.65
C VAL A 133 -7.48 28.40 7.33
N ARG A 134 -8.60 28.88 6.80
CA ARG A 134 -9.29 30.09 7.31
C ARG A 134 -9.80 29.92 8.74
N ASN A 135 -10.26 28.75 9.10
CA ASN A 135 -10.73 28.47 10.47
C ASN A 135 -9.57 28.44 11.49
N VAL A 136 -8.33 28.25 11.04
CA VAL A 136 -7.14 28.18 11.89
C VAL A 136 -6.37 29.51 11.87
N HIS A 137 -6.29 30.14 10.69
CA HIS A 137 -5.53 31.38 10.47
C HIS A 137 -6.49 32.50 9.97
N ALA A 138 -6.98 33.30 10.88
CA ALA A 138 -7.97 34.36 10.57
C ALA A 138 -7.41 35.46 9.64
N ASP A 139 -6.10 35.61 9.58
CA ASP A 139 -5.36 36.57 8.74
C ASP A 139 -5.03 36.01 7.34
N ALA A 140 -5.34 34.74 7.08
CA ALA A 140 -5.16 34.16 5.75
C ALA A 140 -6.06 34.84 4.70
N PRO A 141 -5.66 34.88 3.41
CA PRO A 141 -6.47 35.43 2.33
C PRO A 141 -7.90 34.88 2.31
N GLU A 142 -8.87 35.68 1.82
CA GLU A 142 -10.29 35.28 1.86
C GLU A 142 -10.62 34.04 1.03
N SER A 143 -9.81 33.71 0.03
CA SER A 143 -9.99 32.60 -0.88
C SER A 143 -8.66 31.92 -1.19
N VAL A 144 -8.69 30.61 -1.48
CA VAL A 144 -7.52 29.89 -1.98
C VAL A 144 -6.96 30.51 -3.27
N HIS A 145 -7.84 31.07 -4.09
CA HIS A 145 -7.48 31.74 -5.35
C HIS A 145 -6.75 33.08 -5.16
N MET A 146 -6.77 33.62 -3.95
CA MET A 146 -6.01 34.81 -3.53
C MET A 146 -4.75 34.43 -2.73
N ALA A 147 -4.62 33.16 -2.34
CA ALA A 147 -3.45 32.65 -1.65
C ALA A 147 -2.24 32.55 -2.60
N LYS A 148 -1.05 32.64 -2.02
CA LYS A 148 0.17 32.44 -2.81
C LYS A 148 0.29 30.97 -3.25
N TRP A 149 0.81 30.78 -4.46
CA TRP A 149 1.19 29.45 -4.94
C TRP A 149 2.19 28.81 -3.99
N PRO A 150 2.07 27.49 -3.71
CA PRO A 150 3.02 26.81 -2.82
C PRO A 150 4.44 26.88 -3.37
N VAL A 151 5.38 27.09 -2.48
CA VAL A 151 6.80 27.10 -2.82
C VAL A 151 7.46 25.89 -2.18
N ALA A 152 8.26 25.16 -2.96
CA ALA A 152 9.00 24.00 -2.47
C ALA A 152 10.04 24.44 -1.41
N ASP A 153 9.81 24.08 -0.14
CA ASP A 153 10.74 24.40 0.95
C ASP A 153 11.95 23.46 0.89
N ALA A 154 13.15 24.03 0.72
CA ALA A 154 14.38 23.25 0.66
C ALA A 154 14.64 22.38 1.91
N LYS A 155 14.05 22.72 3.06
CA LYS A 155 14.13 21.92 4.30
C LYS A 155 13.38 20.61 4.19
N TRP A 156 12.42 20.51 3.28
CA TRP A 156 11.64 19.28 3.02
C TRP A 156 12.34 18.35 2.03
N LYS A 157 13.32 18.85 1.28
CA LYS A 157 14.02 18.07 0.26
C LYS A 157 14.76 16.90 0.87
N ASN A 158 14.45 15.69 0.42
CA ASN A 158 15.16 14.46 0.78
C ASN A 158 15.01 13.42 -0.34
N ASP A 159 15.80 13.60 -1.40
CA ASP A 159 15.71 12.78 -2.61
C ASP A 159 16.12 11.31 -2.35
N ASP A 160 17.05 11.08 -1.41
CA ASP A 160 17.48 9.72 -1.06
C ASP A 160 16.36 8.96 -0.36
N LEU A 161 15.78 9.54 0.69
CA LEU A 161 14.66 8.91 1.41
C LEU A 161 13.45 8.66 0.49
N ARG A 162 13.16 9.62 -0.40
CA ARG A 162 12.07 9.46 -1.37
C ARG A 162 12.31 8.26 -2.28
N ARG A 163 13.51 8.17 -2.89
CA ARG A 163 13.91 7.06 -3.75
C ARG A 163 13.88 5.72 -3.01
N ASP A 164 14.37 5.68 -1.78
CA ASP A 164 14.41 4.45 -0.99
C ASP A 164 13.00 3.93 -0.68
N VAL A 165 12.07 4.84 -0.33
CA VAL A 165 10.66 4.47 -0.13
C VAL A 165 9.98 4.07 -1.44
N ASP A 166 10.34 4.66 -2.59
CA ASP A 166 9.84 4.21 -3.91
C ASP A 166 10.23 2.75 -4.20
N VAL A 167 11.45 2.38 -3.87
CA VAL A 167 11.92 0.98 -3.96
C VAL A 167 11.10 0.06 -3.05
N VAL A 168 10.85 0.49 -1.81
CA VAL A 168 10.00 -0.26 -0.87
C VAL A 168 8.58 -0.41 -1.40
N GLN A 169 7.97 0.67 -1.89
CA GLN A 169 6.62 0.64 -2.46
C GLN A 169 6.54 -0.29 -3.68
N LYS A 170 7.57 -0.31 -4.52
CA LYS A 170 7.69 -1.23 -5.66
C LYS A 170 7.62 -2.69 -5.21
N VAL A 171 8.45 -3.09 -4.25
CA VAL A 171 8.48 -4.46 -3.73
C VAL A 171 7.19 -4.82 -3.01
N VAL A 172 6.63 -3.91 -2.23
CA VAL A 172 5.31 -4.09 -1.58
C VAL A 172 4.20 -4.27 -2.62
N GLY A 173 4.23 -3.49 -3.71
CA GLY A 173 3.30 -3.64 -4.84
C GLY A 173 3.39 -5.03 -5.48
N LEU A 174 4.60 -5.50 -5.77
CA LEU A 174 4.85 -6.84 -6.30
C LEU A 174 4.38 -7.93 -5.33
N GLY A 175 4.71 -7.83 -4.04
CA GLY A 175 4.25 -8.79 -3.03
C GLY A 175 2.73 -8.86 -2.93
N ARG A 176 2.02 -7.73 -3.05
CA ARG A 176 0.55 -7.70 -3.09
C ARG A 176 0.00 -8.33 -4.37
N ALA A 177 0.64 -8.09 -5.51
CA ALA A 177 0.26 -8.72 -6.77
C ALA A 177 0.42 -10.26 -6.70
N ALA A 178 1.56 -10.74 -6.20
CA ALA A 178 1.82 -12.15 -5.96
C ALA A 178 0.77 -12.77 -5.04
N ARG A 179 0.45 -12.10 -3.92
CA ARG A 179 -0.58 -12.55 -2.98
C ARG A 179 -1.97 -12.63 -3.64
N GLY A 180 -2.33 -11.63 -4.46
CA GLY A 180 -3.58 -11.62 -5.21
C GLY A 180 -3.70 -12.78 -6.21
N GLN A 181 -2.62 -13.10 -6.90
CA GLN A 181 -2.56 -14.23 -7.86
C GLN A 181 -2.71 -15.59 -7.17
N SER A 182 -2.17 -15.76 -5.97
CA SER A 182 -2.26 -17.01 -5.21
C SER A 182 -3.58 -17.18 -4.45
N GLY A 183 -4.43 -16.15 -4.40
CA GLY A 183 -5.68 -16.17 -3.62
C GLY A 183 -5.48 -16.15 -2.11
N VAL A 184 -4.26 -16.00 -1.60
CA VAL A 184 -3.98 -15.90 -0.17
C VAL A 184 -4.49 -14.54 0.35
N ARG A 185 -5.33 -14.59 1.38
CA ARG A 185 -5.93 -13.40 1.98
C ARG A 185 -4.87 -12.46 2.56
N THR A 186 -5.06 -11.15 2.43
CA THR A 186 -4.11 -10.14 2.93
C THR A 186 -3.86 -10.24 4.43
N ARG A 187 -4.85 -10.69 5.22
CA ARG A 187 -4.72 -10.83 6.68
C ARG A 187 -4.07 -12.14 7.11
N GLN A 188 -3.99 -13.12 6.20
CA GLN A 188 -3.25 -14.35 6.47
C GLN A 188 -1.76 -14.03 6.52
N PRO A 189 -1.08 -14.16 7.66
CA PRO A 189 0.36 -13.99 7.71
C PRO A 189 1.04 -15.11 6.96
N LEU A 190 2.16 -14.80 6.32
CA LEU A 190 3.01 -15.77 5.64
C LEU A 190 4.38 -15.81 6.33
N SER A 191 5.08 -16.93 6.15
CA SER A 191 6.36 -17.16 6.80
C SER A 191 7.43 -16.20 6.29
N ARG A 192 7.53 -16.05 4.95
CA ARG A 192 8.69 -15.44 4.35
C ARG A 192 8.38 -14.76 3.01
N LEU A 193 9.07 -13.65 2.78
CA LEU A 193 9.20 -12.99 1.49
C LEU A 193 10.64 -13.14 1.00
N LEU A 194 10.82 -13.69 -0.19
CA LEU A 194 12.09 -13.68 -0.90
C LEU A 194 12.09 -12.51 -1.87
N VAL A 195 13.16 -11.71 -1.87
CA VAL A 195 13.29 -10.52 -2.70
C VAL A 195 14.57 -10.56 -3.51
N ARG A 196 14.44 -10.29 -4.80
CA ARG A 196 15.56 -9.94 -5.67
C ARG A 196 15.43 -8.46 -6.04
N ALA A 197 16.51 -7.73 -5.87
CA ALA A 197 16.62 -6.35 -6.33
C ALA A 197 17.57 -6.25 -7.54
N PRO A 198 17.41 -5.22 -8.39
CA PRO A 198 18.24 -5.06 -9.60
C PRO A 198 19.70 -4.70 -9.28
N ASP A 199 19.96 -4.03 -8.17
CA ASP A 199 21.26 -3.51 -7.78
C ASP A 199 21.45 -3.40 -6.26
N ASP A 200 22.67 -3.07 -5.84
CA ASP A 200 23.06 -2.97 -4.42
C ASP A 200 22.40 -1.78 -3.71
N MET A 201 22.08 -0.70 -4.43
CA MET A 201 21.41 0.46 -3.85
C MET A 201 19.97 0.12 -3.46
N ALA A 202 19.26 -0.58 -4.33
CA ALA A 202 17.93 -1.09 -4.03
C ALA A 202 17.95 -2.13 -2.89
N ASN A 203 18.94 -3.04 -2.86
CA ASN A 203 19.11 -3.98 -1.75
C ASN A 203 19.33 -3.27 -0.42
N LYS A 204 20.14 -2.20 -0.41
CA LYS A 204 20.36 -1.39 0.79
C LYS A 204 19.07 -0.73 1.28
N ALA A 205 18.35 -0.06 0.39
CA ALA A 205 17.07 0.58 0.71
C ALA A 205 16.06 -0.42 1.31
N LEU A 206 15.93 -1.61 0.71
CA LEU A 206 15.03 -2.66 1.22
C LEU A 206 15.48 -3.20 2.58
N SER A 207 16.79 -3.29 2.83
CA SER A 207 17.32 -3.72 4.12
C SER A 207 17.07 -2.69 5.22
N GLU A 208 17.27 -1.41 4.94
CA GLU A 208 17.05 -0.30 5.89
C GLU A 208 15.56 -0.15 6.24
N HIS A 209 14.67 -0.42 5.30
CA HIS A 209 13.21 -0.34 5.49
C HIS A 209 12.53 -1.71 5.67
N ARG A 210 13.28 -2.72 6.14
CA ARG A 210 12.81 -4.11 6.30
C ARG A 210 11.47 -4.20 7.04
N GLU A 211 11.36 -3.55 8.20
CA GLU A 211 10.17 -3.61 9.04
C GLU A 211 8.91 -3.09 8.32
N GLN A 212 9.07 -2.07 7.48
CA GLN A 212 7.97 -1.54 6.69
C GLN A 212 7.44 -2.59 5.70
N ILE A 213 8.32 -3.35 5.07
CA ILE A 213 7.95 -4.39 4.10
C ILE A 213 7.26 -5.55 4.80
N LEU A 214 7.78 -5.99 5.96
CA LEU A 214 7.19 -7.05 6.77
C LEU A 214 5.76 -6.73 7.18
N GLU A 215 5.52 -5.51 7.67
CA GLU A 215 4.20 -5.03 8.06
C GLU A 215 3.23 -4.95 6.87
N GLU A 216 3.69 -4.37 5.75
CA GLU A 216 2.86 -4.13 4.56
C GLU A 216 2.42 -5.42 3.87
N LEU A 217 3.27 -6.42 3.87
CA LEU A 217 3.00 -7.71 3.24
C LEU A 217 2.51 -8.76 4.23
N ASN A 218 2.46 -8.43 5.53
CA ASN A 218 2.09 -9.36 6.59
C ASN A 218 2.90 -10.67 6.48
N VAL A 219 4.23 -10.54 6.45
CA VAL A 219 5.18 -11.65 6.44
C VAL A 219 6.10 -11.58 7.67
N LYS A 220 6.64 -12.71 8.09
CA LYS A 220 7.49 -12.77 9.30
C LYS A 220 8.95 -12.48 9.00
N GLU A 221 9.39 -12.79 7.79
CA GLU A 221 10.78 -12.68 7.40
C GLU A 221 10.94 -12.19 5.97
N ILE A 222 12.06 -11.51 5.69
CA ILE A 222 12.50 -11.16 4.35
C ILE A 222 13.89 -11.73 4.11
N GLU A 223 14.08 -12.38 2.96
CA GLU A 223 15.33 -12.95 2.51
C GLU A 223 15.71 -12.38 1.15
N PHE A 224 16.97 -11.95 1.02
CA PHE A 224 17.51 -11.45 -0.26
C PHE A 224 18.12 -12.59 -1.04
N ILE A 225 17.71 -12.75 -2.30
CA ILE A 225 18.09 -13.88 -3.15
C ILE A 225 18.87 -13.42 -4.39
N ALA A 226 19.70 -14.34 -4.92
CA ALA A 226 20.41 -14.13 -6.17
C ALA A 226 19.47 -14.20 -7.39
N ARG A 227 19.95 -13.76 -8.57
CA ARG A 227 19.15 -13.65 -9.81
C ARG A 227 18.56 -14.97 -10.29
N ASP A 228 19.20 -16.07 -10.02
CA ASP A 228 18.92 -17.43 -10.55
C ASP A 228 18.27 -18.38 -9.53
N ALA A 229 17.54 -17.83 -8.56
CA ALA A 229 16.91 -18.62 -7.50
C ALA A 229 15.87 -19.66 -7.96
N GLY A 230 15.54 -19.73 -9.26
CA GLY A 230 14.63 -20.72 -9.84
C GLY A 230 13.16 -20.62 -9.38
N LEU A 231 12.78 -19.50 -8.79
CA LEU A 231 11.43 -19.29 -8.24
C LEU A 231 10.39 -18.94 -9.31
N VAL A 232 10.84 -18.49 -10.48
CA VAL A 232 9.98 -18.15 -11.62
C VAL A 232 10.43 -18.94 -12.83
N SER A 233 9.50 -19.60 -13.48
CA SER A 233 9.70 -20.20 -14.78
C SER A 233 8.95 -19.40 -15.85
N TYR A 234 9.59 -19.26 -17.01
CA TYR A 234 9.08 -18.48 -18.13
C TYR A 234 8.67 -19.40 -19.26
N ARG A 235 7.45 -19.27 -19.70
CA ARG A 235 6.96 -19.92 -20.91
C ARG A 235 6.75 -18.88 -21.98
N ILE A 236 7.53 -18.96 -23.04
CA ILE A 236 7.47 -18.02 -24.15
C ILE A 236 6.55 -18.55 -25.23
N LYS A 237 5.55 -17.78 -25.61
CA LYS A 237 4.62 -18.13 -26.70
C LYS A 237 4.74 -17.14 -27.84
N PRO A 238 4.59 -17.59 -29.11
CA PRO A 238 4.56 -16.65 -30.24
C PRO A 238 3.30 -15.77 -30.19
N ASN A 239 3.47 -14.47 -30.40
CA ASN A 239 2.35 -13.54 -30.61
C ASN A 239 1.80 -13.74 -32.02
N LEU A 240 0.82 -14.61 -32.16
CA LEU A 240 0.27 -15.02 -33.47
C LEU A 240 -0.27 -13.87 -34.32
N PRO A 241 -0.96 -12.84 -33.79
CA PRO A 241 -1.37 -11.67 -34.56
C PRO A 241 -0.23 -10.93 -35.24
N VAL A 242 0.95 -10.91 -34.62
CA VAL A 242 2.15 -10.21 -35.12
C VAL A 242 2.98 -11.14 -36.00
N LEU A 243 3.40 -12.28 -35.46
CA LEU A 243 4.28 -13.23 -36.18
C LEU A 243 3.60 -13.92 -37.33
N GLY A 244 2.29 -14.17 -37.26
CA GLY A 244 1.55 -14.84 -38.33
C GLY A 244 1.61 -14.11 -39.67
N ARG A 245 1.69 -12.78 -39.67
CA ARG A 245 1.83 -11.95 -40.88
C ARG A 245 3.24 -12.01 -41.48
N ARG A 246 4.26 -12.16 -40.63
CA ARG A 246 5.68 -12.15 -41.05
C ARG A 246 6.18 -13.56 -41.38
N TYR A 247 5.78 -14.56 -40.58
CA TYR A 247 6.38 -15.90 -40.57
C TYR A 247 5.34 -17.05 -40.59
N GLY A 248 4.15 -16.84 -41.14
CA GLY A 248 3.01 -17.76 -41.08
C GLY A 248 3.32 -19.26 -41.20
N LYS A 249 4.16 -19.65 -42.21
CA LYS A 249 4.55 -21.04 -42.40
C LYS A 249 5.54 -21.57 -41.37
N LEU A 250 6.29 -20.69 -40.74
CA LEU A 250 7.32 -21.00 -39.74
C LEU A 250 6.77 -21.05 -38.30
N ILE A 251 5.53 -20.62 -38.07
CA ILE A 251 4.92 -20.57 -36.71
C ILE A 251 5.06 -21.87 -35.92
N PRO A 252 4.84 -23.08 -36.51
CA PRO A 252 5.04 -24.32 -35.75
C PRO A 252 6.50 -24.52 -35.32
N LEU A 253 7.46 -24.13 -36.15
CA LEU A 253 8.89 -24.24 -35.83
C LEU A 253 9.31 -23.16 -34.80
N ILE A 254 8.81 -21.93 -34.92
CA ILE A 254 9.02 -20.86 -33.94
C ILE A 254 8.50 -21.28 -32.57
N ARG A 255 7.29 -21.87 -32.51
CA ARG A 255 6.74 -22.37 -31.23
C ARG A 255 7.66 -23.41 -30.59
N LYS A 256 8.11 -24.38 -31.38
CA LYS A 256 9.03 -25.41 -30.87
C LYS A 256 10.36 -24.80 -30.39
N ALA A 257 10.93 -23.89 -31.15
CA ALA A 257 12.17 -23.21 -30.80
C ALA A 257 12.02 -22.37 -29.52
N LEU A 258 10.88 -21.69 -29.33
CA LEU A 258 10.59 -20.94 -28.11
C LEU A 258 10.37 -21.85 -26.90
N ASP A 259 9.76 -23.04 -27.08
CA ASP A 259 9.58 -24.02 -26.01
C ASP A 259 10.93 -24.65 -25.57
N GLU A 260 11.94 -24.69 -26.45
CA GLU A 260 13.28 -25.23 -26.20
C GLU A 260 14.29 -24.15 -25.74
N ALA A 261 13.95 -22.85 -25.92
CA ALA A 261 14.84 -21.76 -25.61
C ALA A 261 14.90 -21.44 -24.09
N ASP A 262 15.97 -20.74 -23.69
CA ASP A 262 16.05 -20.19 -22.33
C ASP A 262 15.04 -19.04 -22.14
N GLY A 263 13.89 -19.39 -21.58
CA GLY A 263 12.81 -18.45 -21.31
C GLY A 263 13.21 -17.29 -20.40
N ALA A 264 14.12 -17.51 -19.45
CA ALA A 264 14.61 -16.46 -18.56
C ALA A 264 15.49 -15.44 -19.29
N ALA A 265 16.35 -15.92 -20.19
CA ALA A 265 17.18 -15.05 -21.04
C ALA A 265 16.30 -14.18 -21.96
N ILE A 266 15.28 -14.79 -22.61
CA ILE A 266 14.34 -14.07 -23.48
C ILE A 266 13.54 -13.04 -22.67
N ALA A 267 12.97 -13.43 -21.52
CA ALA A 267 12.24 -12.52 -20.66
C ALA A 267 13.09 -11.33 -20.19
N GLY A 268 14.35 -11.60 -19.87
CA GLY A 268 15.34 -10.58 -19.51
C GLY A 268 15.64 -9.60 -20.66
N ALA A 269 15.80 -10.06 -21.90
CA ALA A 269 16.00 -9.21 -23.07
C ALA A 269 14.78 -8.34 -23.33
N VAL A 270 13.57 -8.94 -23.30
CA VAL A 270 12.31 -8.21 -23.49
C VAL A 270 12.09 -7.14 -22.40
N ALA A 271 12.44 -7.42 -21.15
CA ALA A 271 12.33 -6.45 -20.07
C ALA A 271 13.27 -5.23 -20.22
N ARG A 272 14.35 -5.38 -20.99
CA ARG A 272 15.28 -4.29 -21.33
C ARG A 272 14.97 -3.61 -22.68
N ASP A 273 13.83 -3.99 -23.30
CA ASP A 273 13.44 -3.56 -24.64
C ASP A 273 14.52 -3.90 -25.72
N GLU A 274 15.20 -5.03 -25.52
CA GLU A 274 16.22 -5.55 -26.42
C GLU A 274 15.63 -6.61 -27.36
N ALA A 275 16.11 -6.66 -28.61
CA ALA A 275 15.85 -7.78 -29.49
C ALA A 275 16.66 -9.01 -29.06
N PHE A 276 16.15 -10.19 -29.40
CA PHE A 276 16.82 -11.46 -29.14
C PHE A 276 16.83 -12.36 -30.39
N GLU A 277 17.85 -13.16 -30.53
CA GLU A 277 17.98 -14.12 -31.63
C GLU A 277 17.36 -15.48 -31.27
N LEU A 278 16.58 -16.05 -32.16
CA LEU A 278 15.98 -17.37 -32.04
C LEU A 278 16.35 -18.24 -33.24
N ALA A 279 16.99 -19.39 -32.99
CA ALA A 279 17.30 -20.36 -34.03
C ALA A 279 16.01 -21.15 -34.40
N VAL A 280 15.58 -21.06 -35.63
CA VAL A 280 14.35 -21.72 -36.14
C VAL A 280 14.70 -22.54 -37.36
N GLY A 281 14.96 -23.83 -37.19
CA GLY A 281 15.50 -24.71 -38.22
C GLY A 281 16.92 -24.27 -38.63
N ASP A 282 17.11 -23.92 -39.88
CA ASP A 282 18.39 -23.45 -40.42
C ASP A 282 18.51 -21.91 -40.44
N GLU A 283 17.51 -21.19 -39.96
CA GLU A 283 17.44 -19.72 -39.95
C GLU A 283 17.59 -19.16 -38.54
N MET A 284 18.24 -17.98 -38.44
CA MET A 284 18.24 -17.17 -37.23
C MET A 284 17.25 -16.02 -37.38
N LEU A 285 16.28 -15.94 -36.49
CA LEU A 285 15.28 -14.89 -36.48
C LEU A 285 15.59 -13.90 -35.38
N GLU A 286 15.59 -12.61 -35.68
CA GLU A 286 15.64 -11.53 -34.72
C GLU A 286 14.21 -11.17 -34.33
N LEU A 287 13.87 -11.34 -33.02
CA LEU A 287 12.56 -11.10 -32.45
C LEU A 287 12.64 -10.03 -31.36
N THR A 288 11.51 -9.39 -31.11
CA THR A 288 11.35 -8.34 -30.08
C THR A 288 10.24 -8.72 -29.10
N GLY A 289 10.07 -7.95 -28.03
CA GLY A 289 9.01 -8.16 -27.05
C GLY A 289 7.60 -8.17 -27.64
N SER A 290 7.37 -7.44 -28.75
CA SER A 290 6.08 -7.44 -29.46
C SER A 290 5.77 -8.77 -30.19
N ASP A 291 6.80 -9.56 -30.49
CA ASP A 291 6.69 -10.81 -31.25
C ASP A 291 6.34 -12.01 -30.36
N VAL A 292 6.44 -11.86 -29.04
CA VAL A 292 6.22 -12.95 -28.07
C VAL A 292 5.25 -12.56 -26.96
N LEU A 293 4.64 -13.58 -26.35
CA LEU A 293 3.87 -13.48 -25.11
C LEU A 293 4.60 -14.28 -24.05
N ILE A 294 4.95 -13.61 -22.95
CA ILE A 294 5.66 -14.21 -21.83
C ILE A 294 4.64 -14.58 -20.75
N GLU A 295 4.51 -15.88 -20.48
CA GLU A 295 3.76 -16.38 -19.34
C GLU A 295 4.73 -16.75 -18.24
N THR A 296 4.53 -16.19 -17.05
CA THR A 296 5.31 -16.52 -15.85
C THR A 296 4.54 -17.50 -14.98
N SER A 297 5.21 -18.48 -14.42
CA SER A 297 4.66 -19.36 -13.40
C SER A 297 5.61 -19.45 -12.21
N SER A 298 5.04 -19.43 -11.01
CA SER A 298 5.78 -19.57 -9.77
C SER A 298 6.16 -21.01 -9.51
N ALA A 299 7.29 -21.23 -8.85
CA ALA A 299 7.66 -22.54 -8.31
C ALA A 299 6.60 -23.02 -7.29
N GLU A 300 6.48 -24.33 -7.12
CA GLU A 300 5.56 -24.92 -6.14
C GLU A 300 5.84 -24.38 -4.73
N GLY A 301 4.80 -24.01 -4.01
CA GLY A 301 4.89 -23.41 -2.67
C GLY A 301 5.20 -21.90 -2.65
N TYR A 302 5.34 -21.27 -3.82
CA TYR A 302 5.59 -19.83 -3.92
C TYR A 302 4.53 -19.09 -4.76
N ALA A 303 4.35 -17.83 -4.42
CA ALA A 303 3.61 -16.88 -5.25
C ALA A 303 4.56 -15.75 -5.64
N CYS A 304 4.80 -15.54 -6.92
CA CYS A 304 5.80 -14.62 -7.43
C CYS A 304 5.20 -13.52 -8.29
N ALA A 305 5.76 -12.31 -8.17
CA ALA A 305 5.57 -11.25 -9.14
C ALA A 305 6.89 -10.53 -9.36
N GLU A 306 7.12 -10.12 -10.61
CA GLU A 306 8.34 -9.40 -10.97
C GLU A 306 8.05 -8.23 -11.91
N ASP A 307 8.86 -7.20 -11.79
CA ASP A 307 8.86 -6.07 -12.70
C ASP A 307 10.17 -5.28 -12.60
N ALA A 308 10.70 -4.81 -13.72
CA ALA A 308 11.89 -3.96 -13.82
C ALA A 308 13.10 -4.48 -13.02
N GLY A 309 13.35 -5.81 -13.04
CA GLY A 309 14.45 -6.45 -12.34
C GLY A 309 14.21 -6.75 -10.85
N TYR A 310 13.10 -6.28 -10.28
CA TYR A 310 12.65 -6.68 -8.94
C TYR A 310 11.84 -7.97 -9.03
N LEU A 311 12.00 -8.84 -8.05
CA LEU A 311 11.16 -10.02 -7.81
C LEU A 311 10.71 -10.02 -6.36
N ALA A 312 9.44 -10.27 -6.14
CA ALA A 312 8.88 -10.61 -4.83
C ALA A 312 8.25 -11.99 -4.89
N ALA A 313 8.75 -12.92 -4.10
CA ALA A 313 8.25 -14.29 -4.00
C ALA A 313 7.79 -14.57 -2.56
N LEU A 314 6.51 -14.79 -2.37
CA LEU A 314 5.90 -15.13 -1.08
C LEU A 314 5.92 -16.64 -0.90
N ASP A 315 6.45 -17.12 0.20
CA ASP A 315 6.31 -18.50 0.64
C ASP A 315 4.85 -18.72 1.09
N THR A 316 4.13 -19.55 0.36
CA THR A 316 2.69 -19.81 0.61
C THR A 316 2.47 -21.06 1.47
N SER A 317 3.54 -21.69 1.95
CA SER A 317 3.46 -22.83 2.85
C SER A 317 2.80 -22.41 4.16
N MET A 318 1.79 -23.15 4.59
CA MET A 318 1.01 -22.82 5.78
C MET A 318 1.42 -23.70 6.96
N THR A 319 1.65 -23.07 8.11
CA THR A 319 1.86 -23.73 9.39
C THR A 319 0.68 -23.50 10.32
N GLU A 320 0.46 -24.38 11.27
CA GLU A 320 -0.63 -24.24 12.26
C GLU A 320 -0.58 -22.88 12.98
N ALA A 321 0.60 -22.41 13.37
CA ALA A 321 0.76 -21.11 14.00
C ALA A 321 0.38 -19.93 13.09
N LEU A 322 0.67 -20.01 11.79
CA LEU A 322 0.26 -18.99 10.82
C LEU A 322 -1.26 -19.02 10.57
N GLU A 323 -1.85 -20.21 10.56
CA GLU A 323 -3.30 -20.35 10.44
C GLU A 323 -4.02 -19.76 11.66
N GLU A 324 -3.56 -20.09 12.88
CA GLU A 324 -4.12 -19.53 14.12
C GLU A 324 -4.02 -17.99 14.14
N GLU A 325 -2.87 -17.43 13.80
CA GLU A 325 -2.72 -15.98 13.73
C GLU A 325 -3.64 -15.37 12.65
N GLY A 326 -3.80 -16.04 11.51
CA GLY A 326 -4.72 -15.64 10.45
C GLY A 326 -6.17 -15.59 10.94
N ILE A 327 -6.60 -16.60 11.68
CA ILE A 327 -7.94 -16.65 12.32
C ILE A 327 -8.09 -15.49 13.31
N ALA A 328 -7.11 -15.27 14.19
CA ALA A 328 -7.16 -14.17 15.17
C ALA A 328 -7.32 -12.80 14.49
N ARG A 329 -6.62 -12.55 13.37
CA ARG A 329 -6.75 -11.31 12.60
C ARG A 329 -8.11 -11.14 11.94
N GLU A 330 -8.74 -12.21 11.46
CA GLU A 330 -10.10 -12.17 10.94
C GLU A 330 -11.13 -11.94 12.03
N VAL A 331 -10.93 -12.50 13.22
CA VAL A 331 -11.76 -12.23 14.40
C VAL A 331 -11.68 -10.75 14.79
N VAL A 332 -10.46 -10.17 14.89
CA VAL A 332 -10.27 -8.73 15.14
C VAL A 332 -11.06 -7.88 14.15
N ARG A 333 -10.94 -8.18 12.85
CA ARG A 333 -11.71 -7.47 11.82
C ARG A 333 -13.22 -7.56 12.08
N SER A 334 -13.70 -8.76 12.34
CA SER A 334 -15.12 -9.01 12.56
C SER A 334 -15.65 -8.21 13.76
N VAL A 335 -14.86 -8.12 14.83
CA VAL A 335 -15.20 -7.29 16.00
C VAL A 335 -15.23 -5.81 15.62
N GLN A 336 -14.27 -5.32 14.84
CA GLN A 336 -14.24 -3.92 14.39
C GLN A 336 -15.44 -3.59 13.48
N ASP A 337 -15.80 -4.50 12.59
CA ASP A 337 -16.98 -4.35 11.73
C ASP A 337 -18.28 -4.34 12.59
N ALA A 338 -18.38 -5.22 13.59
CA ALA A 338 -19.50 -5.29 14.50
C ALA A 338 -19.63 -4.03 15.38
N ARG A 339 -18.51 -3.50 15.90
CA ARG A 339 -18.46 -2.20 16.63
C ARG A 339 -19.04 -1.06 15.80
N LYS A 340 -18.62 -0.98 14.52
CA LYS A 340 -19.13 0.04 13.59
C LYS A 340 -20.63 -0.12 13.34
N GLN A 341 -21.12 -1.35 13.15
CA GLN A 341 -22.55 -1.64 12.96
C GLN A 341 -23.38 -1.30 14.20
N ALA A 342 -22.82 -1.52 15.39
CA ALA A 342 -23.45 -1.16 16.66
C ALA A 342 -23.42 0.36 16.96
N GLY A 343 -22.79 1.17 16.09
CA GLY A 343 -22.72 2.64 16.26
C GLY A 343 -21.75 3.10 17.35
N LEU A 344 -20.78 2.27 17.72
CA LEU A 344 -19.75 2.67 18.70
C LEU A 344 -18.77 3.68 18.08
N ASP A 345 -18.34 4.62 18.91
CA ASP A 345 -17.25 5.53 18.57
C ASP A 345 -15.92 4.78 18.49
N VAL A 346 -14.99 5.34 17.72
CA VAL A 346 -13.67 4.71 17.48
C VAL A 346 -12.90 4.52 18.79
N SER A 347 -13.06 5.42 19.75
CA SER A 347 -12.40 5.41 21.07
C SER A 347 -13.13 4.59 22.13
N ASP A 348 -14.35 4.12 21.86
CA ASP A 348 -15.12 3.38 22.84
C ASP A 348 -14.40 2.08 23.25
N ARG A 349 -14.40 1.79 24.54
CA ARG A 349 -13.89 0.53 25.11
C ARG A 349 -15.05 -0.46 25.25
N ILE A 350 -14.73 -1.75 25.12
CA ILE A 350 -15.74 -2.81 25.16
C ILE A 350 -15.37 -3.92 26.15
N VAL A 351 -16.40 -4.59 26.63
CA VAL A 351 -16.30 -5.93 27.22
C VAL A 351 -16.63 -6.91 26.11
N LEU A 352 -15.80 -7.92 25.84
CA LEU A 352 -15.85 -8.75 24.64
C LEU A 352 -15.94 -10.23 24.98
N GLY A 353 -16.86 -10.95 24.34
CA GLY A 353 -16.96 -12.39 24.29
C GLY A 353 -16.84 -12.92 22.88
N ILE A 354 -16.11 -14.02 22.70
CA ILE A 354 -15.99 -14.73 21.44
C ILE A 354 -16.12 -16.22 21.73
N SER A 355 -17.01 -16.88 21.01
CA SER A 355 -17.22 -18.32 21.03
C SER A 355 -17.33 -18.87 19.63
N GLY A 356 -16.92 -20.10 19.38
CA GLY A 356 -16.97 -20.64 18.01
C GLY A 356 -16.42 -22.04 17.88
N SER A 357 -16.00 -22.40 16.66
CA SER A 357 -15.33 -23.67 16.40
C SER A 357 -14.03 -23.78 17.20
N SER A 358 -13.56 -25.02 17.46
CA SER A 358 -12.36 -25.26 18.27
C SER A 358 -11.12 -24.52 17.75
N ALA A 359 -10.97 -24.37 16.44
CA ALA A 359 -9.87 -23.61 15.84
C ALA A 359 -9.95 -22.11 16.16
N VAL A 360 -11.17 -21.54 16.21
CA VAL A 360 -11.36 -20.14 16.61
C VAL A 360 -11.08 -19.95 18.09
N GLU A 361 -11.54 -20.85 18.93
CA GLU A 361 -11.30 -20.78 20.38
C GLU A 361 -9.80 -20.91 20.71
N SER A 362 -9.06 -21.81 20.03
CA SER A 362 -7.60 -21.92 20.14
C SER A 362 -6.91 -20.62 19.74
N ALA A 363 -7.25 -20.08 18.58
CA ALA A 363 -6.68 -18.83 18.08
C ALA A 363 -6.96 -17.64 19.00
N VAL A 364 -8.17 -17.54 19.56
CA VAL A 364 -8.54 -16.49 20.52
C VAL A 364 -7.75 -16.64 21.81
N ALA A 365 -7.58 -17.86 22.32
CA ALA A 365 -6.81 -18.11 23.53
C ALA A 365 -5.32 -17.76 23.34
N THR A 366 -4.71 -18.22 22.24
CA THR A 366 -3.31 -17.97 21.91
C THR A 366 -3.02 -16.49 21.69
N HIS A 367 -3.92 -15.76 21.01
CA HIS A 367 -3.73 -14.36 20.61
C HIS A 367 -4.56 -13.36 21.44
N ARG A 368 -4.89 -13.70 22.67
CA ARG A 368 -5.79 -12.92 23.53
C ARG A 368 -5.39 -11.46 23.69
N ASP A 369 -4.12 -11.21 24.01
CA ASP A 369 -3.60 -9.84 24.20
C ASP A 369 -3.66 -9.02 22.90
N TYR A 370 -3.38 -9.66 21.77
CA TYR A 370 -3.50 -9.03 20.45
C TYR A 370 -4.96 -8.63 20.17
N LEU A 371 -5.91 -9.54 20.39
CA LEU A 371 -7.33 -9.23 20.22
C LEU A 371 -7.78 -8.08 21.12
N GLN A 372 -7.44 -8.10 22.41
CA GLN A 372 -7.79 -7.04 23.35
C GLN A 372 -7.27 -5.68 22.88
N ASN A 373 -5.99 -5.65 22.50
CA ASN A 373 -5.34 -4.44 22.04
C ASN A 373 -5.96 -3.88 20.75
N GLU A 374 -6.25 -4.71 19.75
CA GLU A 374 -6.78 -4.27 18.47
C GLU A 374 -8.28 -3.96 18.50
N THR A 375 -9.02 -4.47 19.47
CA THR A 375 -10.47 -4.24 19.59
C THR A 375 -10.85 -3.25 20.68
N LEU A 376 -9.88 -2.72 21.45
CA LEU A 376 -10.10 -1.92 22.67
C LEU A 376 -10.94 -2.65 23.72
N ALA A 377 -10.83 -3.97 23.76
CA ALA A 377 -11.49 -4.75 24.80
C ALA A 377 -10.72 -4.62 26.12
N VAL A 378 -11.41 -4.20 27.16
CA VAL A 378 -10.84 -4.03 28.50
C VAL A 378 -11.09 -5.25 29.38
N GLU A 379 -12.11 -6.03 29.05
CA GLU A 379 -12.51 -7.22 29.81
C GLU A 379 -13.09 -8.28 28.86
N TRP A 380 -12.95 -9.56 29.28
CA TRP A 380 -13.58 -10.68 28.58
C TRP A 380 -14.84 -11.11 29.30
N LEU A 381 -15.90 -11.34 28.54
CA LEU A 381 -17.15 -11.87 29.03
C LEU A 381 -16.97 -13.30 29.57
N VAL A 382 -17.57 -13.56 30.71
CA VAL A 382 -17.64 -14.86 31.33
C VAL A 382 -19.11 -15.34 31.27
N GLY A 383 -19.45 -16.06 30.19
CA GLY A 383 -20.78 -16.60 29.97
C GLY A 383 -21.70 -15.71 29.10
N PRO A 384 -22.83 -16.26 28.59
CA PRO A 384 -23.73 -15.53 27.71
C PRO A 384 -24.52 -14.46 28.47
N ASP A 385 -24.61 -13.26 27.92
CA ASP A 385 -25.49 -12.19 28.42
C ASP A 385 -26.38 -11.69 27.27
N ASN A 386 -27.68 -11.86 27.41
CA ASN A 386 -28.68 -11.52 26.40
C ASN A 386 -28.88 -10.00 26.19
N SER A 387 -28.24 -9.16 27.01
CA SER A 387 -28.27 -7.69 26.88
C SER A 387 -27.23 -7.14 25.91
N LEU A 388 -26.36 -8.00 25.36
CA LEU A 388 -25.20 -7.61 24.57
C LEU A 388 -25.54 -7.54 23.09
N TYR A 389 -24.77 -6.70 22.37
CA TYR A 389 -24.73 -6.79 20.90
C TYR A 389 -24.17 -8.14 20.51
N ARG A 390 -24.84 -8.82 19.58
CA ARG A 390 -24.45 -10.15 19.09
C ARG A 390 -24.37 -10.16 17.57
N ASP A 391 -23.32 -10.77 17.05
CA ASP A 391 -23.07 -10.92 15.61
C ASP A 391 -22.45 -12.30 15.32
N GLU A 392 -22.98 -12.99 14.34
CA GLU A 392 -22.53 -14.32 13.92
C GLU A 392 -21.75 -14.22 12.62
N ARG A 393 -20.59 -14.86 12.55
CA ARG A 393 -19.67 -14.80 11.43
C ARG A 393 -19.28 -16.19 10.95
N THR A 394 -19.05 -16.28 9.64
CA THR A 394 -18.61 -17.51 8.99
C THR A 394 -17.49 -17.20 8.01
N LEU A 395 -16.45 -18.04 7.96
CA LEU A 395 -15.33 -17.94 7.06
C LEU A 395 -14.88 -19.33 6.59
N GLY A 396 -15.36 -19.78 5.43
CA GLY A 396 -15.20 -21.17 5.03
C GLY A 396 -15.93 -22.08 6.00
N GLU A 397 -15.19 -23.00 6.63
CA GLU A 397 -15.73 -23.94 7.65
C GLU A 397 -15.72 -23.35 9.07
N LEU A 398 -15.04 -22.20 9.27
CA LEU A 398 -14.95 -21.56 10.56
C LEU A 398 -16.22 -20.76 10.85
N GLN A 399 -16.74 -20.91 12.08
CA GLN A 399 -17.89 -20.16 12.58
C GLN A 399 -17.59 -19.62 13.96
N TRP A 400 -18.02 -18.38 14.21
CA TRP A 400 -17.90 -17.76 15.54
C TRP A 400 -18.99 -16.74 15.80
N THR A 401 -19.26 -16.53 17.07
CA THR A 401 -20.17 -15.51 17.58
C THR A 401 -19.35 -14.46 18.34
N ILE A 402 -19.65 -13.20 18.09
CA ILE A 402 -19.10 -12.03 18.76
C ILE A 402 -20.19 -11.47 19.66
N GLU A 403 -19.89 -11.27 20.93
CA GLU A 403 -20.79 -10.62 21.91
C GLU A 403 -20.02 -9.49 22.58
N PHE A 404 -20.59 -8.30 22.66
CA PHE A 404 -19.95 -7.20 23.37
C PHE A 404 -20.93 -6.16 23.89
N ALA A 405 -20.48 -5.41 24.92
CA ALA A 405 -21.10 -4.18 25.38
C ALA A 405 -20.05 -3.06 25.48
N LYS A 406 -20.49 -1.80 25.42
CA LYS A 406 -19.63 -0.66 25.75
C LYS A 406 -19.25 -0.76 27.22
N ALA A 407 -17.94 -0.70 27.51
CA ALA A 407 -17.46 -0.63 28.88
C ALA A 407 -17.86 0.72 29.50
N THR A 408 -18.34 0.68 30.74
CA THR A 408 -18.74 1.86 31.53
C THR A 408 -17.54 2.61 32.09
#